data_72dd02235fccc9eedea0b4cafa25710e
#
_entry.id   72dd02235fccc9eedea0b4cafa25710e
#
_cell.length_a   1.000
_cell.length_b   1.000
_cell.length_c   1.000
_cell.angle_alpha   90.00
_cell.angle_beta   90.00
_cell.angle_gamma   90.00
#
_symmetry.space_group_name_H-M   'P 1'
#
loop_
_entity.id
_entity.type
_entity.pdbx_description
1 polymer ?
#
loop_
_entity_poly.entity_id
_entity_poly.type
_entity_poly.pdbx_seq_one_letter_code
_entity_poly.pdbx_strand_id
1 'polypeptide(L)'
;MKIMICGTGRIADELLKRFSENWDVTLIDKAEEKLGLFSKRFPSVNRIVIGDASSPVILEEAGLEQQDYVVTLTPDDRVNLAVVTFAREKKVKNVLSLVHDPDMMPQFQEQEAWTVLLTAVAARKIYQYLKDPRVNVIDLGQGEGEILELNIDEAGLNNSHAFMEAANPDWRLVGILRENRLVFPDDTVGIEAGDRLLILGRSDLFKTFCAMVECSQPHFPLTYGQNLVLGLPPEDGSDKAELLREALYLAQNTKIKKIKVLCRKEACQIREQLDRWAESLDIQVLESEENLDRMLDSVEDAGVAVIPPLEPSLLKSLTKPVMIDLAHSISCPLLVAKSTKSYERILVPFNGSEAGERALEVAIDLAQQFDARLAAVIVEEPGYLHGENTVDDPWQERMLRRLRKIAHIHKVKIDEHLRKGNPVREILAIADQFNLIVIGSESREKELFSPNVGDIIVRKASCSVLIVTKKD
;
A
#
# COMPACT_ATOMS: atom_id res chain seq x y z
N MET A 1 16.47 -30.82 23.75
CA MET A 1 16.69 -29.38 23.50
C MET A 1 16.15 -28.61 24.70
N LYS A 2 16.97 -27.76 25.30
CA LYS A 2 16.63 -26.97 26.49
C LYS A 2 16.15 -25.58 26.12
N ILE A 3 14.99 -25.19 26.62
CA ILE A 3 14.40 -23.88 26.31
C ILE A 3 13.88 -23.24 27.62
N MET A 4 14.23 -21.99 27.80
CA MET A 4 13.68 -21.14 28.86
C MET A 4 12.63 -20.21 28.26
N ILE A 5 11.45 -20.16 28.87
CA ILE A 5 10.36 -19.27 28.50
C ILE A 5 10.04 -18.35 29.66
N CYS A 6 10.17 -17.04 29.43
CA CYS A 6 9.83 -15.99 30.39
C CYS A 6 8.44 -15.42 30.07
N GLY A 7 7.47 -15.67 30.95
CA GLY A 7 6.07 -15.30 30.78
C GLY A 7 5.17 -16.47 30.41
N THR A 8 4.12 -16.72 31.20
CA THR A 8 3.13 -17.80 31.03
C THR A 8 1.79 -17.25 30.55
N GLY A 9 1.83 -16.39 29.52
CA GLY A 9 0.67 -15.83 28.87
C GLY A 9 0.04 -16.77 27.83
N ARG A 10 -0.98 -16.29 27.11
CA ARG A 10 -1.67 -17.04 26.04
C ARG A 10 -0.75 -17.50 24.92
N ILE A 11 0.29 -16.73 24.61
CA ILE A 11 1.27 -17.10 23.57
C ILE A 11 2.12 -18.27 24.03
N ALA A 12 2.52 -18.31 25.31
CA ALA A 12 3.23 -19.46 25.88
C ALA A 12 2.36 -20.73 25.85
N ASP A 13 1.06 -20.64 26.18
CA ASP A 13 0.11 -21.76 26.08
C ASP A 13 0.03 -22.32 24.65
N GLU A 14 -0.12 -21.43 23.66
CA GLU A 14 -0.17 -21.83 22.26
C GLU A 14 1.15 -22.38 21.73
N LEU A 15 2.28 -21.88 22.21
CA LEU A 15 3.60 -22.37 21.86
C LEU A 15 3.85 -23.77 22.41
N LEU A 16 3.54 -23.99 23.69
CA LEU A 16 3.75 -25.26 24.37
C LEU A 16 2.90 -26.42 23.81
N LYS A 17 1.71 -26.13 23.25
CA LYS A 17 0.90 -27.13 22.53
C LYS A 17 1.61 -27.72 21.31
N ARG A 18 2.60 -27.02 20.77
CA ARG A 18 3.37 -27.42 19.59
C ARG A 18 4.66 -28.16 19.92
N PHE A 19 5.04 -28.16 21.20
CA PHE A 19 6.25 -28.85 21.65
C PHE A 19 5.99 -30.34 21.85
N SER A 20 6.93 -31.16 21.40
CA SER A 20 6.96 -32.58 21.72
C SER A 20 7.54 -32.82 23.12
N GLU A 21 7.33 -33.99 23.66
CA GLU A 21 7.84 -34.40 24.99
C GLU A 21 9.38 -34.38 25.09
N ASN A 22 10.08 -34.37 23.95
CA ASN A 22 11.56 -34.33 23.92
C ASN A 22 12.14 -32.94 24.20
N TRP A 23 11.31 -31.93 24.44
CA TRP A 23 11.74 -30.60 24.85
C TRP A 23 11.85 -30.53 26.36
N ASP A 24 12.92 -29.90 26.84
CA ASP A 24 13.16 -29.66 28.27
C ASP A 24 12.89 -28.18 28.54
N VAL A 25 11.69 -27.86 29.01
CA VAL A 25 11.22 -26.49 29.16
C VAL A 25 11.32 -26.03 30.62
N THR A 26 12.00 -24.88 30.78
CA THR A 26 12.01 -24.13 32.04
C THR A 26 11.09 -22.92 31.89
N LEU A 27 10.08 -22.76 32.75
CA LEU A 27 9.18 -21.60 32.75
C LEU A 27 9.50 -20.66 33.90
N ILE A 28 9.48 -19.36 33.60
CA ILE A 28 9.62 -18.29 34.60
C ILE A 28 8.39 -17.38 34.54
N ASP A 29 7.72 -17.15 35.67
CA ASP A 29 6.64 -16.18 35.82
C ASP A 29 6.54 -15.74 37.28
N LYS A 30 5.95 -14.55 37.52
CA LYS A 30 5.62 -14.08 38.87
C LYS A 30 4.41 -14.80 39.47
N ALA A 31 3.55 -15.35 38.63
CA ALA A 31 2.29 -15.98 39.02
C ALA A 31 2.44 -17.49 39.27
N GLU A 32 2.63 -17.88 40.51
CA GLU A 32 2.78 -19.28 40.93
C GLU A 32 1.64 -20.20 40.47
N GLU A 33 0.39 -19.72 40.59
CA GLU A 33 -0.79 -20.49 40.17
C GLU A 33 -0.76 -20.84 38.66
N LYS A 34 -0.33 -19.90 37.82
CA LYS A 34 -0.20 -20.16 36.39
C LYS A 34 0.87 -21.17 36.08
N LEU A 35 2.05 -21.05 36.70
CA LEU A 35 3.14 -21.99 36.53
C LEU A 35 2.72 -23.40 36.91
N GLY A 36 1.99 -23.57 38.04
CA GLY A 36 1.47 -24.86 38.47
C GLY A 36 0.45 -25.49 37.52
N LEU A 37 -0.37 -24.67 36.83
CA LEU A 37 -1.29 -25.13 35.79
C LEU A 37 -0.53 -25.60 34.54
N PHE A 38 0.47 -24.83 34.09
CA PHE A 38 1.28 -25.15 32.91
C PHE A 38 2.07 -26.46 33.11
N SER A 39 2.71 -26.65 34.28
CA SER A 39 3.48 -27.85 34.53
C SER A 39 2.62 -29.12 34.57
N LYS A 40 1.36 -29.01 35.00
CA LYS A 40 0.41 -30.15 34.99
C LYS A 40 -0.12 -30.46 33.60
N ARG A 41 -0.22 -29.44 32.75
CA ARG A 41 -0.83 -29.54 31.41
C ARG A 41 0.15 -29.95 30.31
N PHE A 42 1.40 -29.54 30.43
CA PHE A 42 2.41 -29.74 29.38
C PHE A 42 3.56 -30.64 29.90
N PRO A 43 3.65 -31.90 29.43
CA PRO A 43 4.70 -32.82 29.85
C PRO A 43 6.13 -32.36 29.55
N SER A 44 6.29 -31.46 28.57
CA SER A 44 7.58 -30.83 28.21
C SER A 44 8.10 -29.85 29.27
N VAL A 45 7.25 -29.41 30.23
CA VAL A 45 7.65 -28.47 31.29
C VAL A 45 8.26 -29.22 32.44
N ASN A 46 9.58 -29.24 32.50
CA ASN A 46 10.34 -29.98 33.52
C ASN A 46 10.75 -29.13 34.72
N ARG A 47 10.77 -27.79 34.53
CA ARG A 47 11.16 -26.88 35.61
C ARG A 47 10.29 -25.60 35.58
N ILE A 48 9.92 -25.16 36.79
CA ILE A 48 9.24 -23.87 37.00
C ILE A 48 10.04 -23.04 37.99
N VAL A 49 10.17 -21.74 37.75
CA VAL A 49 10.82 -20.79 38.64
C VAL A 49 9.89 -19.60 38.84
N ILE A 50 9.55 -19.34 40.09
CA ILE A 50 8.65 -18.26 40.47
C ILE A 50 9.49 -17.01 40.71
N GLY A 51 9.26 -15.95 39.90
CA GLY A 51 9.98 -14.71 40.13
C GLY A 51 9.87 -13.74 38.96
N ASP A 52 10.55 -12.61 39.13
CA ASP A 52 10.69 -11.58 38.11
C ASP A 52 11.75 -11.98 37.10
N ALA A 53 11.33 -12.21 35.85
CA ALA A 53 12.26 -12.58 34.78
C ALA A 53 13.30 -11.49 34.48
N SER A 54 13.09 -10.21 34.86
CA SER A 54 14.10 -9.16 34.71
C SER A 54 15.24 -9.26 35.75
N SER A 55 15.10 -10.16 36.76
CA SER A 55 16.13 -10.33 37.79
C SER A 55 17.20 -11.30 37.32
N PRO A 56 18.49 -10.89 37.28
CA PRO A 56 19.61 -11.76 36.97
C PRO A 56 19.67 -12.99 37.90
N VAL A 57 19.35 -12.82 39.19
CA VAL A 57 19.36 -13.90 40.17
C VAL A 57 18.34 -15.01 39.81
N ILE A 58 17.13 -14.64 39.41
CA ILE A 58 16.09 -15.55 38.98
C ILE A 58 16.49 -16.29 37.70
N LEU A 59 17.09 -15.57 36.74
CA LEU A 59 17.57 -16.16 35.49
C LEU A 59 18.73 -17.14 35.73
N GLU A 60 19.67 -16.84 36.65
CA GLU A 60 20.75 -17.75 37.03
C GLU A 60 20.20 -18.97 37.78
N GLU A 61 19.29 -18.77 38.73
CA GLU A 61 18.60 -19.88 39.42
C GLU A 61 17.89 -20.78 38.40
N ALA A 62 17.24 -20.22 37.38
CA ALA A 62 16.58 -20.96 36.33
C ALA A 62 17.55 -21.70 35.37
N GLY A 63 18.86 -21.48 35.49
CA GLY A 63 19.88 -22.15 34.69
C GLY A 63 20.01 -21.57 33.29
N LEU A 64 19.99 -20.26 33.17
CA LEU A 64 20.05 -19.54 31.88
C LEU A 64 21.21 -19.98 30.98
N GLU A 65 22.42 -20.13 31.55
CA GLU A 65 23.63 -20.49 30.80
C GLU A 65 23.57 -21.88 30.14
N GLN A 66 22.66 -22.73 30.61
CA GLN A 66 22.51 -24.11 30.14
C GLN A 66 21.43 -24.26 29.09
N GLN A 67 20.81 -23.16 28.69
CA GLN A 67 19.70 -23.17 27.72
C GLN A 67 20.22 -23.10 26.28
N ASP A 68 19.60 -23.90 25.43
CA ASP A 68 19.80 -23.78 23.97
C ASP A 68 19.06 -22.58 23.39
N TYR A 69 17.89 -22.27 23.98
CA TYR A 69 17.01 -21.16 23.58
C TYR A 69 16.49 -20.40 24.79
N VAL A 70 16.37 -19.08 24.63
CA VAL A 70 15.64 -18.21 25.57
C VAL A 70 14.56 -17.48 24.81
N VAL A 71 13.32 -17.55 25.30
CA VAL A 71 12.16 -16.92 24.67
C VAL A 71 11.46 -16.02 25.68
N THR A 72 11.29 -14.74 25.35
CA THR A 72 10.61 -13.80 26.22
C THR A 72 9.23 -13.46 25.66
N LEU A 73 8.20 -13.72 26.47
CA LEU A 73 6.79 -13.59 26.12
C LEU A 73 6.00 -12.77 27.14
N THR A 74 6.69 -11.93 27.92
CA THR A 74 6.02 -11.06 28.89
C THR A 74 5.33 -9.87 28.19
N PRO A 75 4.31 -9.28 28.79
CA PRO A 75 3.64 -8.10 28.19
C PRO A 75 4.46 -6.80 28.33
N ASP A 76 5.59 -6.83 29.04
CA ASP A 76 6.44 -5.66 29.29
C ASP A 76 7.75 -5.78 28.50
N ASP A 77 7.91 -4.92 27.50
CA ASP A 77 9.10 -4.93 26.63
C ASP A 77 10.39 -4.58 27.37
N ARG A 78 10.33 -3.84 28.49
CA ARG A 78 11.49 -3.56 29.33
C ARG A 78 11.97 -4.83 30.03
N VAL A 79 11.04 -5.64 30.52
CA VAL A 79 11.36 -6.95 31.11
C VAL A 79 11.95 -7.87 30.02
N ASN A 80 11.31 -7.92 28.87
CA ASN A 80 11.79 -8.73 27.74
C ASN A 80 13.21 -8.31 27.32
N LEU A 81 13.48 -7.01 27.19
CA LEU A 81 14.81 -6.49 26.86
C LEU A 81 15.86 -6.80 27.91
N ALA A 82 15.53 -6.71 29.21
CA ALA A 82 16.44 -7.07 30.28
C ALA A 82 16.85 -8.55 30.21
N VAL A 83 15.90 -9.45 29.97
CA VAL A 83 16.19 -10.89 29.78
C VAL A 83 17.10 -11.10 28.56
N VAL A 84 16.78 -10.45 27.44
CA VAL A 84 17.56 -10.56 26.20
C VAL A 84 19.01 -10.10 26.44
N THR A 85 19.20 -8.93 27.05
CA THR A 85 20.52 -8.39 27.36
C THR A 85 21.33 -9.34 28.24
N PHE A 86 20.73 -9.84 29.33
CA PHE A 86 21.40 -10.74 30.23
C PHE A 86 21.70 -12.11 29.58
N ALA A 87 20.80 -12.64 28.75
CA ALA A 87 21.03 -13.86 27.99
C ALA A 87 22.21 -13.72 27.00
N ARG A 88 22.37 -12.55 26.39
CA ARG A 88 23.51 -12.26 25.51
C ARG A 88 24.81 -12.11 26.28
N GLU A 89 24.82 -11.46 27.43
CA GLU A 89 25.98 -11.41 28.33
C GLU A 89 26.45 -12.81 28.73
N LYS A 90 25.51 -13.72 28.99
CA LYS A 90 25.78 -15.14 29.30
C LYS A 90 26.03 -16.00 28.06
N LYS A 91 26.11 -15.40 26.87
CA LYS A 91 26.44 -16.04 25.57
C LYS A 91 25.43 -17.10 25.12
N VAL A 92 24.18 -16.98 25.50
CA VAL A 92 23.11 -17.82 24.93
C VAL A 92 22.97 -17.51 23.45
N LYS A 93 23.06 -18.54 22.59
CA LYS A 93 23.10 -18.37 21.14
C LYS A 93 21.76 -17.95 20.55
N ASN A 94 20.69 -18.56 21.02
CA ASN A 94 19.39 -18.40 20.42
C ASN A 94 18.47 -17.66 21.42
N VAL A 95 18.26 -16.38 21.17
CA VAL A 95 17.40 -15.51 21.98
C VAL A 95 16.30 -14.94 21.11
N LEU A 96 15.03 -15.22 21.48
CA LEU A 96 13.85 -14.76 20.77
C LEU A 96 13.00 -13.91 21.71
N SER A 97 12.52 -12.77 21.24
CA SER A 97 11.68 -11.88 22.04
C SER A 97 10.41 -11.48 21.31
N LEU A 98 9.31 -11.50 22.05
CA LEU A 98 8.11 -10.79 21.66
C LEU A 98 8.33 -9.30 21.93
N VAL A 99 7.91 -8.45 21.01
CA VAL A 99 7.95 -6.99 21.13
C VAL A 99 6.55 -6.44 20.90
N HIS A 100 6.10 -5.56 21.77
CA HIS A 100 4.78 -4.92 21.69
C HIS A 100 4.86 -3.51 21.12
N ASP A 101 5.91 -2.75 21.50
CA ASP A 101 6.15 -1.39 21.09
C ASP A 101 7.18 -1.34 19.94
N PRO A 102 6.78 -0.87 18.73
CA PRO A 102 7.71 -0.72 17.60
C PRO A 102 8.93 0.14 17.92
N ASP A 103 8.80 1.15 18.78
CA ASP A 103 9.89 2.06 19.14
C ASP A 103 11.00 1.39 19.95
N MET A 104 10.70 0.22 20.55
CA MET A 104 11.68 -0.60 21.25
C MET A 104 12.50 -1.52 20.33
N MET A 105 12.06 -1.76 19.10
CA MET A 105 12.72 -2.69 18.16
C MET A 105 14.22 -2.46 17.98
N PRO A 106 14.73 -1.23 17.81
CA PRO A 106 16.16 -1.00 17.62
C PRO A 106 17.01 -1.55 18.77
N GLN A 107 16.53 -1.44 20.02
CA GLN A 107 17.24 -1.91 21.21
C GLN A 107 17.38 -3.44 21.25
N PHE A 108 16.36 -4.18 20.76
CA PHE A 108 16.43 -5.62 20.62
C PHE A 108 17.35 -6.06 19.47
N GLN A 109 17.37 -5.29 18.37
CA GLN A 109 18.24 -5.54 17.23
C GLN A 109 19.71 -5.33 17.59
N GLU A 110 20.05 -4.33 18.40
CA GLU A 110 21.40 -4.12 18.94
C GLU A 110 21.89 -5.32 19.74
N GLN A 111 20.99 -6.07 20.38
CA GLN A 111 21.29 -7.32 21.09
C GLN A 111 21.28 -8.55 20.18
N GLU A 112 21.14 -8.39 18.86
CA GLU A 112 21.04 -9.49 17.89
C GLU A 112 19.95 -10.53 18.23
N ALA A 113 18.89 -10.13 18.93
CA ALA A 113 17.78 -11.00 19.27
C ALA A 113 16.83 -11.17 18.06
N TRP A 114 16.31 -12.39 17.89
CA TRP A 114 15.19 -12.60 17.00
C TRP A 114 13.92 -11.99 17.59
N THR A 115 13.26 -11.13 16.87
CA THR A 115 12.12 -10.36 17.35
C THR A 115 10.84 -10.69 16.60
N VAL A 116 9.74 -10.73 17.32
CA VAL A 116 8.38 -10.85 16.76
C VAL A 116 7.57 -9.66 17.25
N LEU A 117 7.27 -8.71 16.35
CA LEU A 117 6.38 -7.57 16.64
C LEU A 117 4.92 -8.02 16.51
N LEU A 118 4.29 -8.30 17.64
CA LEU A 118 2.94 -8.88 17.70
C LEU A 118 1.89 -8.02 17.00
N THR A 119 1.95 -6.71 17.23
CA THR A 119 1.03 -5.74 16.63
C THR A 119 1.11 -5.73 15.11
N ALA A 120 2.30 -5.79 14.54
CA ALA A 120 2.50 -5.83 13.09
C ALA A 120 2.00 -7.14 12.48
N VAL A 121 2.26 -8.29 13.14
CA VAL A 121 1.78 -9.60 12.68
C VAL A 121 0.25 -9.65 12.69
N ALA A 122 -0.38 -9.18 13.78
CA ALA A 122 -1.83 -9.16 13.89
C ALA A 122 -2.47 -8.18 12.90
N ALA A 123 -1.93 -6.96 12.79
CA ALA A 123 -2.43 -5.94 11.85
C ALA A 123 -2.32 -6.42 10.40
N ARG A 124 -1.18 -7.01 10.00
CA ARG A 124 -0.99 -7.60 8.67
C ARG A 124 -2.06 -8.64 8.37
N LYS A 125 -2.33 -9.55 9.33
CA LYS A 125 -3.33 -10.61 9.14
C LYS A 125 -4.75 -10.05 9.01
N ILE A 126 -5.12 -9.09 9.86
CA ILE A 126 -6.41 -8.40 9.79
C ILE A 126 -6.54 -7.65 8.45
N TYR A 127 -5.50 -6.91 8.05
CA TYR A 127 -5.49 -6.17 6.79
C TYR A 127 -5.67 -7.06 5.56
N GLN A 128 -5.05 -8.26 5.55
CA GLN A 128 -5.26 -9.24 4.50
C GLN A 128 -6.74 -9.64 4.37
N TYR A 129 -7.41 -9.93 5.49
CA TYR A 129 -8.85 -10.26 5.48
C TYR A 129 -9.75 -9.09 5.05
N LEU A 130 -9.36 -7.86 5.38
CA LEU A 130 -10.11 -6.66 4.97
C LEU A 130 -9.96 -6.37 3.46
N LYS A 131 -8.80 -6.71 2.88
CA LYS A 131 -8.58 -6.54 1.44
C LYS A 131 -9.40 -7.53 0.61
N ASP A 132 -9.20 -8.80 0.82
CA ASP A 132 -9.97 -9.86 0.15
C ASP A 132 -9.90 -11.15 0.99
N PRO A 133 -11.02 -11.62 1.53
CA PRO A 133 -11.05 -12.84 2.35
C PRO A 133 -10.70 -14.12 1.55
N ARG A 134 -10.72 -14.07 0.22
CA ARG A 134 -10.36 -15.20 -0.66
C ARG A 134 -8.86 -15.40 -0.79
N VAL A 135 -8.06 -14.40 -0.42
CA VAL A 135 -6.61 -14.42 -0.61
C VAL A 135 -5.87 -14.39 0.71
N ASN A 136 -4.96 -15.35 0.89
CA ASN A 136 -4.04 -15.41 2.03
C ASN A 136 -2.60 -15.38 1.52
N VAL A 137 -1.80 -14.44 2.01
CA VAL A 137 -0.38 -14.30 1.63
C VAL A 137 0.49 -14.79 2.76
N ILE A 138 1.42 -15.69 2.45
CA ILE A 138 2.42 -16.23 3.36
C ILE A 138 3.78 -15.76 2.87
N ASP A 139 4.41 -14.87 3.62
CA ASP A 139 5.77 -14.40 3.35
C ASP A 139 6.78 -15.49 3.68
N LEU A 140 7.72 -15.76 2.78
CA LEU A 140 8.75 -16.79 2.94
C LEU A 140 10.00 -16.30 3.72
N GLY A 141 9.90 -15.16 4.39
CA GLY A 141 10.97 -14.61 5.22
C GLY A 141 11.62 -13.36 4.61
N GLN A 142 12.92 -13.16 4.87
CA GLN A 142 13.64 -11.94 4.44
C GLN A 142 13.93 -11.86 2.93
N GLY A 143 13.24 -12.64 2.12
CA GLY A 143 13.45 -12.73 0.68
C GLY A 143 12.36 -12.05 -0.15
N GLU A 144 12.56 -12.05 -1.45
CA GLU A 144 11.60 -11.52 -2.44
C GLU A 144 10.50 -12.53 -2.80
N GLY A 145 10.28 -13.59 -2.00
CA GLY A 145 9.34 -14.67 -2.29
C GLY A 145 8.15 -14.71 -1.36
N GLU A 146 6.96 -14.99 -1.91
CA GLU A 146 5.73 -15.22 -1.15
C GLU A 146 4.95 -16.43 -1.70
N ILE A 147 4.18 -17.06 -0.83
CA ILE A 147 3.15 -18.03 -1.22
C ILE A 147 1.80 -17.35 -1.09
N LEU A 148 1.06 -17.36 -2.18
CA LEU A 148 -0.31 -16.91 -2.23
C LEU A 148 -1.24 -18.12 -2.15
N GLU A 149 -2.15 -18.13 -1.19
CA GLU A 149 -3.27 -19.06 -1.14
C GLU A 149 -4.53 -18.32 -1.64
N LEU A 150 -5.11 -18.81 -2.74
CA LEU A 150 -6.24 -18.19 -3.43
C LEU A 150 -7.42 -19.14 -3.47
N ASN A 151 -8.56 -18.74 -2.90
CA ASN A 151 -9.81 -19.49 -3.02
C ASN A 151 -10.48 -19.22 -4.37
N ILE A 152 -10.84 -20.28 -5.08
CA ILE A 152 -11.55 -20.20 -6.36
C ILE A 152 -13.04 -20.37 -6.13
N ASP A 153 -13.82 -19.36 -6.47
CA ASP A 153 -15.27 -19.40 -6.57
C ASP A 153 -15.72 -19.67 -8.01
N GLU A 154 -17.03 -19.74 -8.24
CA GLU A 154 -17.59 -19.98 -9.59
C GLU A 154 -17.18 -18.90 -10.60
N ALA A 155 -17.02 -17.65 -10.16
CA ALA A 155 -16.57 -16.56 -11.02
C ALA A 155 -15.08 -16.69 -11.38
N GLY A 156 -14.24 -17.12 -10.43
CA GLY A 156 -12.80 -17.36 -10.64
C GLY A 156 -12.50 -18.51 -11.58
N LEU A 157 -13.43 -19.48 -11.73
CA LEU A 157 -13.29 -20.60 -12.66
C LEU A 157 -13.15 -20.18 -14.13
N ASN A 158 -13.79 -19.10 -14.54
CA ASN A 158 -13.72 -18.60 -15.92
C ASN A 158 -12.30 -18.22 -16.36
N ASN A 159 -11.44 -17.92 -15.39
CA ASN A 159 -10.04 -17.52 -15.61
C ASN A 159 -9.04 -18.63 -15.21
N SER A 160 -9.51 -19.80 -14.83
CA SER A 160 -8.68 -20.88 -14.28
C SER A 160 -7.59 -21.39 -15.23
N HIS A 161 -7.83 -21.34 -16.55
CA HIS A 161 -6.82 -21.71 -17.56
C HIS A 161 -5.53 -20.88 -17.44
N ALA A 162 -5.63 -19.61 -17.07
CA ALA A 162 -4.45 -18.75 -16.90
C ALA A 162 -3.49 -19.23 -15.78
N PHE A 163 -4.02 -19.95 -14.77
CA PHE A 163 -3.20 -20.50 -13.69
C PHE A 163 -2.47 -21.79 -14.09
N MET A 164 -2.98 -22.49 -15.09
CA MET A 164 -2.39 -23.73 -15.60
C MET A 164 -1.36 -23.49 -16.70
N GLU A 165 -1.33 -22.31 -17.33
CA GLU A 165 -0.31 -21.96 -18.32
C GLU A 165 1.07 -21.88 -17.67
N ALA A 166 1.89 -22.88 -17.95
CA ALA A 166 3.10 -23.24 -17.21
C ALA A 166 4.30 -22.28 -17.32
N ALA A 167 4.22 -21.18 -18.04
CA ALA A 167 5.39 -20.39 -18.44
C ALA A 167 5.40 -18.96 -17.93
N ASN A 168 4.99 -18.69 -16.69
CA ASN A 168 5.21 -17.35 -16.11
C ASN A 168 6.55 -17.34 -15.36
N PRO A 169 7.51 -16.42 -15.69
CA PRO A 169 8.80 -16.35 -15.01
C PRO A 169 8.70 -15.84 -13.57
N ASP A 170 7.63 -15.15 -13.21
CA ASP A 170 7.48 -14.48 -11.93
C ASP A 170 6.76 -15.32 -10.87
N TRP A 171 6.00 -16.35 -11.29
CA TRP A 171 5.24 -17.20 -10.36
C TRP A 171 4.91 -18.59 -10.94
N ARG A 172 4.56 -19.53 -10.06
CA ARG A 172 4.11 -20.87 -10.43
C ARG A 172 3.01 -21.37 -9.49
N LEU A 173 2.01 -22.04 -10.03
CA LEU A 173 1.08 -22.85 -9.28
C LEU A 173 1.81 -24.09 -8.76
N VAL A 174 1.95 -24.22 -7.44
CA VAL A 174 2.71 -25.29 -6.80
C VAL A 174 1.84 -26.32 -6.11
N GLY A 175 0.55 -26.05 -5.93
CA GLY A 175 -0.39 -26.97 -5.32
C GLY A 175 -1.82 -26.50 -5.41
N ILE A 176 -2.75 -27.44 -5.32
CA ILE A 176 -4.19 -27.24 -5.25
C ILE A 176 -4.68 -27.95 -3.99
N LEU A 177 -5.31 -27.23 -3.07
CA LEU A 177 -5.97 -27.81 -1.91
C LEU A 177 -7.46 -28.01 -2.25
N ARG A 178 -7.82 -29.25 -2.57
CA ARG A 178 -9.19 -29.70 -2.84
C ARG A 178 -9.69 -30.51 -1.65
N GLU A 179 -10.78 -30.12 -1.01
CA GLU A 179 -11.32 -30.79 0.18
C GLU A 179 -10.26 -31.02 1.29
N ASN A 180 -9.38 -30.07 1.51
CA ASN A 180 -8.23 -30.15 2.43
C ASN A 180 -7.15 -31.19 2.07
N ARG A 181 -7.17 -31.73 0.86
CA ARG A 181 -6.10 -32.61 0.34
C ARG A 181 -5.25 -31.86 -0.65
N LEU A 182 -3.94 -31.98 -0.51
CA LEU A 182 -3.00 -31.39 -1.44
C LEU A 182 -2.93 -32.24 -2.73
N VAL A 183 -3.24 -31.61 -3.85
CA VAL A 183 -3.10 -32.17 -5.20
C VAL A 183 -2.02 -31.35 -5.90
N PHE A 184 -1.08 -32.03 -6.56
CA PHE A 184 -0.07 -31.33 -7.35
C PHE A 184 -0.63 -31.06 -8.76
N PRO A 185 -0.46 -29.82 -9.27
CA PRO A 185 -0.93 -29.46 -10.62
C PRO A 185 -0.12 -30.23 -11.67
N ASP A 186 -0.84 -30.86 -12.59
CA ASP A 186 -0.31 -31.47 -13.80
C ASP A 186 -1.30 -31.25 -14.96
N ASP A 187 -0.93 -31.68 -16.16
CA ASP A 187 -1.74 -31.46 -17.38
C ASP A 187 -3.13 -32.15 -17.33
N THR A 188 -3.38 -33.01 -16.35
CA THR A 188 -4.61 -33.77 -16.19
C THR A 188 -5.55 -33.23 -15.12
N VAL A 189 -5.02 -32.40 -14.24
CA VAL A 189 -5.74 -31.82 -13.09
C VAL A 189 -6.34 -30.48 -13.46
N GLY A 190 -7.65 -30.41 -13.65
CA GLY A 190 -8.40 -29.16 -13.79
C GLY A 190 -8.63 -28.47 -12.45
N ILE A 191 -8.75 -27.16 -12.46
CA ILE A 191 -9.15 -26.34 -11.31
C ILE A 191 -10.68 -26.38 -11.20
N GLU A 192 -11.19 -26.57 -9.98
CA GLU A 192 -12.63 -26.65 -9.69
C GLU A 192 -13.05 -25.54 -8.70
N ALA A 193 -14.35 -25.22 -8.70
CA ALA A 193 -14.90 -24.31 -7.70
C ALA A 193 -14.73 -24.88 -6.28
N GLY A 194 -14.28 -24.05 -5.35
CA GLY A 194 -13.94 -24.46 -3.98
C GLY A 194 -12.49 -24.89 -3.79
N ASP A 195 -11.70 -24.99 -4.88
CA ASP A 195 -10.26 -25.22 -4.77
C ASP A 195 -9.56 -24.01 -4.13
N ARG A 196 -8.49 -24.30 -3.38
CA ARG A 196 -7.54 -23.29 -2.91
C ARG A 196 -6.21 -23.51 -3.63
N LEU A 197 -5.84 -22.55 -4.46
CA LEU A 197 -4.59 -22.57 -5.20
C LEU A 197 -3.44 -22.11 -4.34
N LEU A 198 -2.33 -22.83 -4.35
CA LEU A 198 -1.07 -22.42 -3.74
C LEU A 198 -0.12 -21.98 -4.85
N ILE A 199 0.22 -20.70 -4.85
CA ILE A 199 1.01 -20.07 -5.89
C ILE A 199 2.27 -19.49 -5.25
N LEU A 200 3.44 -19.90 -5.75
CA LEU A 200 4.74 -19.42 -5.32
C LEU A 200 5.28 -18.40 -6.31
N GLY A 201 5.78 -17.28 -5.83
CA GLY A 201 6.43 -16.28 -6.68
C GLY A 201 7.03 -15.12 -5.90
N ARG A 202 7.34 -14.02 -6.60
CA ARG A 202 7.94 -12.81 -6.02
C ARG A 202 6.94 -12.05 -5.18
N SER A 203 7.43 -11.21 -4.25
CA SER A 203 6.59 -10.29 -3.50
C SER A 203 5.82 -9.37 -4.46
N ASP A 204 4.54 -9.16 -4.24
CA ASP A 204 3.53 -8.47 -5.08
C ASP A 204 2.54 -9.35 -5.84
N LEU A 205 2.63 -10.67 -5.69
CA LEU A 205 1.70 -11.63 -6.33
C LEU A 205 0.23 -11.33 -6.02
N PHE A 206 -0.06 -10.80 -4.83
CA PHE A 206 -1.43 -10.45 -4.45
C PHE A 206 -2.09 -9.51 -5.47
N LYS A 207 -1.38 -8.47 -5.91
CA LYS A 207 -1.90 -7.53 -6.91
C LYS A 207 -2.17 -8.22 -8.25
N THR A 208 -1.22 -9.06 -8.68
CA THR A 208 -1.33 -9.82 -9.93
C THR A 208 -2.56 -10.74 -9.93
N PHE A 209 -2.75 -11.49 -8.85
CA PHE A 209 -3.84 -12.47 -8.79
C PHE A 209 -5.20 -11.85 -8.48
N CYS A 210 -5.25 -10.79 -7.69
CA CYS A 210 -6.46 -10.01 -7.51
C CYS A 210 -7.04 -9.51 -8.82
N ALA A 211 -6.19 -9.06 -9.74
CA ALA A 211 -6.65 -8.65 -11.07
C ALA A 211 -7.15 -9.84 -11.92
N MET A 212 -6.53 -11.01 -11.80
CA MET A 212 -6.92 -12.22 -12.58
C MET A 212 -8.26 -12.81 -12.13
N VAL A 213 -8.59 -12.75 -10.85
CA VAL A 213 -9.84 -13.33 -10.30
C VAL A 213 -10.92 -12.27 -10.00
N GLU A 214 -10.80 -11.10 -10.63
CA GLU A 214 -11.77 -10.00 -10.47
C GLU A 214 -11.95 -9.55 -9.01
N CYS A 215 -10.89 -9.69 -8.15
CA CYS A 215 -10.88 -9.08 -6.83
C CYS A 215 -10.95 -7.55 -6.92
N SER A 216 -10.52 -7.00 -8.04
CA SER A 216 -10.42 -5.55 -8.24
C SER A 216 -11.66 -5.01 -8.92
N GLN A 217 -12.68 -4.69 -8.14
CA GLN A 217 -13.52 -3.59 -8.56
C GLN A 217 -12.68 -2.29 -8.50
N PRO A 218 -12.88 -1.34 -9.45
CA PRO A 218 -12.19 -0.06 -9.38
C PRO A 218 -12.31 0.56 -7.99
N HIS A 219 -11.17 0.92 -7.40
CA HIS A 219 -11.12 1.35 -6.01
C HIS A 219 -10.94 2.86 -5.85
N PHE A 220 -10.53 3.57 -6.90
CA PHE A 220 -10.39 5.03 -6.82
C PHE A 220 -11.76 5.69 -6.60
N PRO A 221 -11.90 6.62 -5.67
CA PRO A 221 -10.89 7.14 -4.75
C PRO A 221 -10.84 6.43 -3.38
N LEU A 222 -11.57 5.33 -3.18
CA LEU A 222 -11.75 4.66 -1.87
C LEU A 222 -10.43 4.22 -1.20
N THR A 223 -9.39 3.99 -1.99
CA THR A 223 -8.04 3.70 -1.46
C THR A 223 -7.50 4.86 -0.61
N TYR A 224 -7.92 6.08 -0.90
CA TYR A 224 -7.52 7.30 -0.19
C TYR A 224 -8.58 7.74 0.80
N GLY A 225 -9.87 7.72 0.43
CA GLY A 225 -11.01 8.10 1.25
C GLY A 225 -12.31 8.08 0.45
N GLN A 226 -13.43 8.41 1.11
CA GLN A 226 -14.78 8.31 0.53
C GLN A 226 -15.33 9.67 0.07
N ASN A 227 -14.65 10.77 0.41
CA ASN A 227 -15.15 12.12 0.16
C ASN A 227 -14.38 12.82 -0.94
N LEU A 228 -15.08 13.55 -1.80
CA LEU A 228 -14.47 14.55 -2.67
C LEU A 228 -14.37 15.87 -1.92
N VAL A 229 -13.22 16.50 -1.94
CA VAL A 229 -12.98 17.80 -1.32
C VAL A 229 -12.80 18.84 -2.43
N LEU A 230 -13.75 19.76 -2.56
CA LEU A 230 -13.73 20.83 -3.55
C LEU A 230 -13.24 22.13 -2.92
N GLY A 231 -12.07 22.60 -3.31
CA GLY A 231 -11.51 23.88 -2.89
C GLY A 231 -11.93 25.02 -3.82
N LEU A 232 -12.71 25.97 -3.34
CA LEU A 232 -13.11 27.14 -4.12
C LEU A 232 -12.14 28.30 -3.93
N PRO A 233 -11.71 28.98 -5.03
CA PRO A 233 -10.88 30.16 -4.93
C PRO A 233 -11.64 31.35 -4.33
N PRO A 234 -10.96 32.27 -3.67
CA PRO A 234 -11.61 33.44 -3.02
C PRO A 234 -12.20 34.46 -4.00
N GLU A 235 -11.79 34.45 -5.27
CA GLU A 235 -12.16 35.48 -6.24
C GLU A 235 -13.43 35.10 -7.02
N ASP A 236 -14.21 36.10 -7.42
CA ASP A 236 -15.42 36.00 -8.26
C ASP A 236 -15.06 35.76 -9.74
N GLY A 237 -14.39 34.65 -10.06
CA GLY A 237 -14.12 34.23 -11.43
C GLY A 237 -15.28 33.43 -12.04
N SER A 238 -15.48 33.54 -13.34
CA SER A 238 -16.50 32.84 -14.13
C SER A 238 -16.42 31.30 -14.06
N ASP A 239 -15.34 30.74 -13.55
CA ASP A 239 -15.05 29.32 -13.65
C ASP A 239 -15.55 28.46 -12.47
N LYS A 240 -16.17 29.07 -11.42
CA LYS A 240 -16.70 28.30 -10.27
C LYS A 240 -17.75 27.29 -10.67
N ALA A 241 -18.61 27.66 -11.62
CA ALA A 241 -19.69 26.77 -12.09
C ALA A 241 -19.13 25.59 -12.92
N GLU A 242 -18.06 25.79 -13.68
CA GLU A 242 -17.42 24.74 -14.46
C GLU A 242 -16.59 23.81 -13.56
N LEU A 243 -15.85 24.38 -12.61
CA LEU A 243 -15.16 23.61 -11.57
C LEU A 243 -16.12 22.71 -10.77
N LEU A 244 -17.27 23.25 -10.38
CA LEU A 244 -18.30 22.49 -9.70
C LEU A 244 -18.87 21.37 -10.57
N ARG A 245 -19.12 21.65 -11.87
CA ARG A 245 -19.59 20.60 -12.80
C ARG A 245 -18.60 19.48 -12.97
N GLU A 246 -17.30 19.78 -13.07
CA GLU A 246 -16.26 18.77 -13.19
C GLU A 246 -16.15 17.93 -11.90
N ALA A 247 -16.21 18.56 -10.71
CA ALA A 247 -16.23 17.87 -9.43
C ALA A 247 -17.44 16.93 -9.29
N LEU A 248 -18.63 17.42 -9.70
CA LEU A 248 -19.86 16.63 -9.71
C LEU A 248 -19.78 15.46 -10.70
N TYR A 249 -19.24 15.70 -11.89
CA TYR A 249 -19.02 14.66 -12.89
C TYR A 249 -18.12 13.55 -12.33
N LEU A 250 -17.01 13.92 -11.68
CA LEU A 250 -16.11 12.96 -11.02
C LEU A 250 -16.85 12.17 -9.93
N ALA A 251 -17.61 12.85 -9.06
CA ALA A 251 -18.33 12.21 -7.96
C ALA A 251 -19.44 11.26 -8.43
N GLN A 252 -20.18 11.62 -9.48
CA GLN A 252 -21.27 10.80 -10.03
C GLN A 252 -20.80 9.54 -10.74
N ASN A 253 -19.60 9.55 -11.30
CA ASN A 253 -19.03 8.44 -12.06
C ASN A 253 -17.99 7.64 -11.28
N THR A 254 -17.77 7.96 -10.00
CA THR A 254 -16.88 7.21 -9.10
C THR A 254 -17.61 6.81 -7.82
N LYS A 255 -16.93 6.09 -6.91
CA LYS A 255 -17.50 5.63 -5.65
C LYS A 255 -17.49 6.67 -4.52
N ILE A 256 -17.47 7.96 -4.86
CA ILE A 256 -17.55 9.07 -3.90
C ILE A 256 -18.94 9.11 -3.26
N LYS A 257 -18.96 9.24 -1.94
CA LYS A 257 -20.22 9.29 -1.18
C LYS A 257 -20.66 10.69 -0.83
N LYS A 258 -19.71 11.60 -0.62
CA LYS A 258 -19.97 12.96 -0.15
C LYS A 258 -19.03 13.96 -0.81
N ILE A 259 -19.54 15.17 -1.09
CA ILE A 259 -18.74 16.29 -1.53
C ILE A 259 -18.62 17.30 -0.39
N LYS A 260 -17.41 17.61 0.03
CA LYS A 260 -17.10 18.67 1.00
C LYS A 260 -16.58 19.89 0.25
N VAL A 261 -17.34 20.97 0.25
CA VAL A 261 -16.97 22.22 -0.44
C VAL A 261 -16.31 23.15 0.56
N LEU A 262 -15.03 23.45 0.32
CA LEU A 262 -14.25 24.38 1.13
C LEU A 262 -14.31 25.76 0.50
N CYS A 263 -14.77 26.76 1.25
CA CYS A 263 -14.86 28.14 0.77
C CYS A 263 -14.59 29.15 1.90
N ARG A 264 -14.15 30.35 1.52
CA ARG A 264 -14.12 31.48 2.44
C ARG A 264 -15.53 32.09 2.53
N LYS A 265 -15.87 32.72 3.66
CA LYS A 265 -17.21 33.30 3.94
C LYS A 265 -17.75 34.17 2.79
N GLU A 266 -16.87 34.91 2.11
CA GLU A 266 -17.24 35.79 0.99
C GLU A 266 -17.49 35.06 -0.34
N ALA A 267 -16.98 33.84 -0.48
CA ALA A 267 -17.02 33.04 -1.70
C ALA A 267 -18.22 32.06 -1.77
N CYS A 268 -19.00 31.93 -0.70
CA CYS A 268 -20.07 30.95 -0.56
C CYS A 268 -21.42 31.29 -1.20
N GLN A 269 -21.48 32.22 -2.18
CA GLN A 269 -22.72 32.54 -2.92
C GLN A 269 -23.26 31.39 -3.81
N ILE A 270 -22.67 30.20 -3.73
CA ILE A 270 -22.99 29.03 -4.56
C ILE A 270 -24.11 28.16 -3.96
N ARG A 271 -24.64 28.47 -2.76
CA ARG A 271 -25.65 27.64 -2.10
C ARG A 271 -26.84 27.30 -2.99
N GLU A 272 -27.39 28.27 -3.72
CA GLU A 272 -28.53 28.03 -4.62
C GLU A 272 -28.19 27.12 -5.81
N GLN A 273 -26.91 27.08 -6.22
CA GLN A 273 -26.46 26.17 -7.28
C GLN A 273 -26.23 24.76 -6.70
N LEU A 274 -25.71 24.67 -5.47
CA LEU A 274 -25.51 23.40 -4.77
C LEU A 274 -26.81 22.71 -4.40
N ASP A 275 -27.84 23.44 -4.00
CA ASP A 275 -29.16 22.91 -3.61
C ASP A 275 -29.83 22.16 -4.78
N ARG A 276 -29.61 22.58 -6.01
CA ARG A 276 -30.10 21.88 -7.22
C ARG A 276 -29.42 20.54 -7.47
N TRP A 277 -28.22 20.31 -6.92
CA TRP A 277 -27.43 19.08 -7.10
C TRP A 277 -27.48 18.19 -5.87
N ALA A 278 -27.93 18.71 -4.72
CA ALA A 278 -28.05 17.99 -3.47
C ALA A 278 -29.11 16.86 -3.50
N GLU A 279 -29.96 16.81 -4.52
CA GLU A 279 -30.92 15.70 -4.70
C GLU A 279 -30.24 14.37 -5.01
N SER A 280 -28.99 14.36 -5.53
CA SER A 280 -28.28 13.15 -5.96
C SER A 280 -27.02 12.81 -5.14
N LEU A 281 -26.46 13.78 -4.38
CA LEU A 281 -25.21 13.63 -3.64
C LEU A 281 -25.29 14.39 -2.31
N ASP A 282 -24.70 13.83 -1.25
CA ASP A 282 -24.54 14.52 0.03
C ASP A 282 -23.47 15.62 -0.09
N ILE A 283 -23.88 16.88 -0.05
CA ILE A 283 -23.01 18.04 -0.21
C ILE A 283 -22.93 18.80 1.12
N GLN A 284 -21.72 18.93 1.65
CA GLN A 284 -21.44 19.68 2.87
C GLN A 284 -20.56 20.90 2.57
N VAL A 285 -20.99 22.09 2.94
CA VAL A 285 -20.21 23.31 2.81
C VAL A 285 -19.48 23.61 4.11
N LEU A 286 -18.16 23.76 4.03
CA LEU A 286 -17.27 24.07 5.14
C LEU A 286 -16.65 25.46 4.91
N GLU A 287 -17.03 26.41 5.77
CA GLU A 287 -16.54 27.78 5.71
C GLU A 287 -15.34 27.94 6.67
N SER A 288 -14.22 28.48 6.17
CA SER A 288 -13.03 28.77 6.97
C SER A 288 -12.34 30.04 6.46
N GLU A 289 -11.62 30.69 7.35
CA GLU A 289 -10.75 31.83 7.02
C GLU A 289 -9.29 31.39 6.75
N GLU A 290 -9.00 30.10 6.90
CA GLU A 290 -7.67 29.54 6.69
C GLU A 290 -7.29 29.51 5.20
N ASN A 291 -6.00 29.26 4.94
CA ASN A 291 -5.50 29.04 3.59
C ASN A 291 -5.97 27.69 3.06
N LEU A 292 -6.12 27.59 1.74
CA LEU A 292 -6.65 26.40 1.06
C LEU A 292 -5.85 25.14 1.37
N ASP A 293 -4.53 25.22 1.49
CA ASP A 293 -3.62 24.12 1.86
C ASP A 293 -3.99 23.52 3.22
N ARG A 294 -4.17 24.35 4.24
CA ARG A 294 -4.56 23.91 5.59
C ARG A 294 -5.99 23.37 5.63
N MET A 295 -6.88 24.01 4.88
CA MET A 295 -8.26 23.53 4.77
C MET A 295 -8.33 22.13 4.13
N LEU A 296 -7.57 21.90 3.08
CA LEU A 296 -7.52 20.59 2.41
C LEU A 296 -6.94 19.50 3.31
N ASP A 297 -5.88 19.80 4.04
CA ASP A 297 -5.22 18.85 4.96
C ASP A 297 -6.10 18.52 6.18
N SER A 298 -6.97 19.46 6.61
CA SER A 298 -7.85 19.27 7.77
C SER A 298 -9.06 18.36 7.49
N VAL A 299 -9.32 17.98 6.23
CA VAL A 299 -10.50 17.17 5.89
C VAL A 299 -10.21 15.67 6.05
N GLU A 300 -10.78 15.07 7.07
CA GLU A 300 -10.73 13.64 7.28
C GLU A 300 -11.45 12.86 6.16
N ASP A 301 -10.90 11.68 5.81
CA ASP A 301 -11.45 10.75 4.82
C ASP A 301 -11.57 11.36 3.40
N ALA A 302 -10.63 12.24 3.03
CA ALA A 302 -10.53 12.80 1.70
C ALA A 302 -10.03 11.74 0.70
N GLY A 303 -10.84 11.42 -0.30
CA GLY A 303 -10.51 10.48 -1.37
C GLY A 303 -9.84 11.15 -2.56
N VAL A 304 -10.29 12.37 -2.89
CA VAL A 304 -9.70 13.22 -3.92
C VAL A 304 -9.97 14.69 -3.60
N ALA A 305 -8.95 15.53 -3.77
CA ALA A 305 -9.12 16.98 -3.71
C ALA A 305 -9.23 17.54 -5.12
N VAL A 306 -10.14 18.49 -5.33
CA VAL A 306 -10.37 19.17 -6.62
C VAL A 306 -10.22 20.68 -6.43
N ILE A 307 -9.34 21.29 -7.21
CA ILE A 307 -9.08 22.72 -7.18
C ILE A 307 -8.96 23.28 -8.60
N PRO A 308 -9.19 24.57 -8.83
CA PRO A 308 -8.83 25.21 -10.08
C PRO A 308 -7.32 25.39 -10.19
N PRO A 309 -6.78 25.72 -11.38
CA PRO A 309 -5.40 26.15 -11.51
C PRO A 309 -5.15 27.39 -10.63
N LEU A 310 -4.14 27.32 -9.75
CA LEU A 310 -3.76 28.46 -8.93
C LEU A 310 -2.77 29.35 -9.71
N GLU A 311 -3.10 30.62 -9.86
CA GLU A 311 -2.18 31.60 -10.44
C GLU A 311 -1.04 31.90 -9.47
N PRO A 312 0.21 31.85 -9.89
CA PRO A 312 1.32 32.22 -9.03
C PRO A 312 1.27 33.73 -8.76
N SER A 313 1.23 34.16 -7.50
CA SER A 313 1.40 35.57 -7.19
C SER A 313 2.77 36.05 -7.71
N LEU A 314 2.81 37.14 -8.41
CA LEU A 314 3.92 37.67 -9.24
C LEU A 314 5.31 37.75 -8.56
N LEU A 315 5.39 37.61 -7.24
CA LEU A 315 6.63 37.75 -6.46
C LEU A 315 7.19 36.45 -5.85
N LYS A 316 6.42 35.34 -5.83
CA LYS A 316 6.87 34.06 -5.22
C LYS A 316 7.05 32.93 -6.22
N SER A 317 6.75 33.12 -7.50
CA SER A 317 6.45 32.05 -8.44
C SER A 317 7.57 31.62 -9.37
N LEU A 318 8.73 32.22 -9.33
CA LEU A 318 9.81 31.84 -10.26
C LEU A 318 10.57 30.57 -9.85
N THR A 319 10.35 30.05 -8.63
CA THR A 319 11.20 28.98 -8.07
C THR A 319 10.47 27.84 -7.36
N LYS A 320 9.14 27.88 -7.12
CA LYS A 320 8.45 26.80 -6.38
C LYS A 320 7.27 26.22 -7.15
N PRO A 321 7.18 24.87 -7.29
CA PRO A 321 6.05 24.18 -7.92
C PRO A 321 4.85 24.10 -6.96
N VAL A 322 4.02 25.15 -6.95
CA VAL A 322 2.93 25.34 -5.98
C VAL A 322 1.94 24.16 -5.98
N MET A 323 1.59 23.61 -7.16
CA MET A 323 0.61 22.53 -7.27
C MET A 323 1.16 21.19 -6.79
N ILE A 324 2.40 20.90 -7.09
CA ILE A 324 3.08 19.67 -6.65
C ILE A 324 3.33 19.73 -5.14
N ASP A 325 3.74 20.89 -4.62
CA ASP A 325 3.92 21.07 -3.16
C ASP A 325 2.60 20.86 -2.40
N LEU A 326 1.50 21.40 -2.95
CA LEU A 326 0.17 21.19 -2.37
C LEU A 326 -0.24 19.71 -2.42
N ALA A 327 -0.01 19.03 -3.54
CA ALA A 327 -0.31 17.62 -3.67
C ALA A 327 0.46 16.75 -2.66
N HIS A 328 1.70 17.15 -2.29
CA HIS A 328 2.48 16.48 -1.25
C HIS A 328 2.10 16.85 0.18
N SER A 329 1.39 17.95 0.39
CA SER A 329 0.92 18.36 1.72
C SER A 329 -0.40 17.72 2.12
N ILE A 330 -1.09 17.05 1.19
CA ILE A 330 -2.38 16.39 1.44
C ILE A 330 -2.27 14.87 1.29
N SER A 331 -3.13 14.14 1.97
CA SER A 331 -3.11 12.67 2.01
C SER A 331 -3.85 11.97 0.87
N CYS A 332 -4.41 12.73 -0.09
CA CYS A 332 -5.18 12.21 -1.21
C CYS A 332 -4.70 12.78 -2.56
N PRO A 333 -5.03 12.15 -3.70
CA PRO A 333 -4.75 12.71 -5.02
C PRO A 333 -5.37 14.09 -5.22
N LEU A 334 -4.66 14.96 -5.95
CA LEU A 334 -5.07 16.33 -6.25
C LEU A 334 -5.43 16.47 -7.73
N LEU A 335 -6.70 16.74 -8.02
CA LEU A 335 -7.16 17.10 -9.34
C LEU A 335 -7.10 18.63 -9.54
N VAL A 336 -6.26 19.07 -10.47
CA VAL A 336 -6.26 20.45 -10.96
C VAL A 336 -7.23 20.51 -12.13
N ALA A 337 -8.44 20.97 -11.87
CA ALA A 337 -9.56 20.97 -12.79
C ALA A 337 -9.48 22.15 -13.76
N LYS A 338 -9.59 21.88 -15.07
CA LYS A 338 -9.55 22.85 -16.15
C LYS A 338 -10.81 22.82 -17.01
N SER A 339 -11.94 22.60 -16.36
CA SER A 339 -13.26 22.60 -17.00
C SER A 339 -13.44 21.51 -18.07
N THR A 340 -12.84 20.35 -17.84
CA THR A 340 -13.04 19.19 -18.71
C THR A 340 -14.46 18.64 -18.55
N LYS A 341 -15.16 18.39 -19.64
CA LYS A 341 -16.58 17.99 -19.61
C LYS A 341 -16.79 16.48 -19.39
N SER A 342 -15.87 15.66 -19.91
CA SER A 342 -15.91 14.20 -19.77
C SER A 342 -14.50 13.64 -19.83
N TYR A 343 -14.25 12.50 -19.17
CA TYR A 343 -12.94 11.84 -19.17
C TYR A 343 -12.96 10.62 -20.12
N GLU A 344 -13.15 10.86 -21.40
CA GLU A 344 -13.22 9.80 -22.43
C GLU A 344 -11.84 9.26 -22.84
N ARG A 345 -10.79 10.06 -22.65
CA ARG A 345 -9.41 9.71 -23.02
C ARG A 345 -8.45 10.17 -21.92
N ILE A 346 -7.78 9.22 -21.31
CA ILE A 346 -6.86 9.44 -20.19
C ILE A 346 -5.43 9.17 -20.66
N LEU A 347 -4.50 10.07 -20.35
CA LEU A 347 -3.07 9.95 -20.64
C LEU A 347 -2.28 9.78 -19.35
N VAL A 348 -1.33 8.83 -19.35
CA VAL A 348 -0.37 8.63 -18.25
C VAL A 348 1.05 8.75 -18.79
N PRO A 349 1.83 9.75 -18.39
CA PRO A 349 3.27 9.73 -18.56
C PRO A 349 3.89 8.62 -17.68
N PHE A 350 4.56 7.66 -18.33
CA PHE A 350 5.09 6.48 -17.65
C PHE A 350 6.60 6.38 -17.81
N ASN A 351 7.32 6.36 -16.69
CA ASN A 351 8.79 6.26 -16.61
C ASN A 351 9.27 5.06 -15.79
N GLY A 352 8.34 4.20 -15.34
CA GLY A 352 8.65 3.02 -14.53
C GLY A 352 9.04 3.30 -13.08
N SER A 353 8.91 4.56 -12.60
CA SER A 353 9.06 4.87 -11.16
C SER A 353 7.85 4.37 -10.36
N GLU A 354 8.01 4.22 -9.05
CA GLU A 354 6.89 3.87 -8.17
C GLU A 354 5.72 4.87 -8.28
N ALA A 355 6.02 6.16 -8.40
CA ALA A 355 4.98 7.18 -8.58
C ALA A 355 4.28 7.03 -9.94
N GLY A 356 5.04 6.72 -11.00
CA GLY A 356 4.50 6.45 -12.33
C GLY A 356 3.59 5.22 -12.34
N GLU A 357 3.93 4.16 -11.60
CA GLU A 357 3.08 2.98 -11.46
C GLU A 357 1.80 3.26 -10.68
N ARG A 358 1.89 3.99 -9.56
CA ARG A 358 0.69 4.42 -8.82
C ARG A 358 -0.25 5.27 -9.68
N ALA A 359 0.31 6.20 -10.46
CA ALA A 359 -0.48 7.01 -11.38
C ALA A 359 -1.19 6.14 -12.43
N LEU A 360 -0.49 5.14 -12.95
CA LEU A 360 -1.05 4.19 -13.92
C LEU A 360 -2.17 3.34 -13.28
N GLU A 361 -2.00 2.84 -12.07
CA GLU A 361 -3.04 2.10 -11.33
C GLU A 361 -4.30 2.96 -11.13
N VAL A 362 -4.15 4.21 -10.70
CA VAL A 362 -5.27 5.16 -10.56
C VAL A 362 -5.93 5.46 -11.91
N ALA A 363 -5.15 5.63 -12.96
CA ALA A 363 -5.68 5.89 -14.31
C ALA A 363 -6.44 4.66 -14.86
N ILE A 364 -6.00 3.44 -14.57
CA ILE A 364 -6.72 2.21 -14.91
C ILE A 364 -8.07 2.18 -14.19
N ASP A 365 -8.10 2.43 -12.88
CA ASP A 365 -9.34 2.48 -12.11
C ASP A 365 -10.31 3.53 -12.65
N LEU A 366 -9.81 4.72 -12.99
CA LEU A 366 -10.62 5.78 -13.60
C LEU A 366 -11.11 5.38 -15.00
N ALA A 367 -10.24 4.81 -15.84
CA ALA A 367 -10.62 4.37 -17.19
C ALA A 367 -11.74 3.32 -17.14
N GLN A 368 -11.70 2.39 -16.17
CA GLN A 368 -12.77 1.40 -15.98
C GLN A 368 -14.08 2.03 -15.48
N GLN A 369 -14.02 3.02 -14.58
CA GLN A 369 -15.21 3.67 -14.03
C GLN A 369 -15.88 4.59 -15.06
N PHE A 370 -15.10 5.24 -15.93
CA PHE A 370 -15.59 6.17 -16.95
C PHE A 370 -15.82 5.52 -18.32
N ASP A 371 -15.51 4.24 -18.51
CA ASP A 371 -15.44 3.56 -19.81
C ASP A 371 -14.55 4.34 -20.80
N ALA A 372 -13.41 4.84 -20.30
CA ALA A 372 -12.50 5.71 -21.02
C ALA A 372 -11.37 4.93 -21.71
N ARG A 373 -10.85 5.49 -22.81
CA ARG A 373 -9.64 4.98 -23.44
C ARG A 373 -8.42 5.43 -22.64
N LEU A 374 -7.52 4.49 -22.36
CA LEU A 374 -6.30 4.74 -21.61
C LEU A 374 -5.10 4.70 -22.55
N ALA A 375 -4.25 5.71 -22.47
CA ALA A 375 -2.98 5.76 -23.18
C ALA A 375 -1.82 6.02 -22.20
N ALA A 376 -0.67 5.44 -22.50
CA ALA A 376 0.57 5.74 -21.78
C ALA A 376 1.59 6.33 -22.73
N VAL A 377 2.29 7.39 -22.32
CA VAL A 377 3.40 7.96 -23.05
C VAL A 377 4.72 7.70 -22.34
N ILE A 378 5.64 7.07 -23.04
CA ILE A 378 7.01 6.79 -22.61
C ILE A 378 7.93 7.70 -23.41
N VAL A 379 8.68 8.58 -22.72
CA VAL A 379 9.59 9.52 -23.35
C VAL A 379 11.02 9.14 -23.02
N GLU A 380 11.79 8.76 -24.04
CA GLU A 380 13.22 8.50 -23.94
C GLU A 380 14.00 9.81 -23.98
N GLU A 381 14.65 10.16 -22.88
CA GLU A 381 15.56 11.31 -22.84
C GLU A 381 16.86 11.04 -23.61
N PRO A 382 17.52 12.08 -24.14
CA PRO A 382 18.80 11.89 -24.83
C PRO A 382 19.86 11.23 -23.95
N GLY A 383 20.56 10.22 -24.47
CA GLY A 383 21.43 9.30 -23.74
C GLY A 383 22.63 9.91 -23.01
N TYR A 384 22.91 11.22 -23.18
CA TYR A 384 23.94 11.91 -22.39
C TYR A 384 23.50 12.24 -20.95
N LEU A 385 22.21 12.03 -20.62
CA LEU A 385 21.66 12.22 -19.27
C LEU A 385 21.64 10.91 -18.44
N HIS A 386 21.76 9.77 -19.09
CA HIS A 386 21.74 8.45 -18.45
C HIS A 386 22.99 7.66 -18.76
N GLY A 387 23.92 7.61 -17.82
CA GLY A 387 25.23 7.00 -17.98
C GLY A 387 25.26 5.47 -17.85
N GLU A 388 24.43 4.70 -18.55
CA GLU A 388 24.61 3.26 -18.78
C GLU A 388 23.48 2.69 -19.63
N ASN A 389 23.70 2.68 -20.95
CA ASN A 389 22.97 1.79 -21.85
C ASN A 389 23.79 0.50 -22.00
N THR A 390 23.37 -0.56 -21.32
CA THR A 390 23.82 -1.90 -21.70
C THR A 390 23.19 -2.24 -23.05
N VAL A 391 24.00 -2.62 -24.02
CA VAL A 391 23.62 -2.87 -25.42
C VAL A 391 22.53 -3.96 -25.56
N ASP A 392 22.35 -4.80 -24.54
CA ASP A 392 21.45 -5.97 -24.58
C ASP A 392 20.03 -5.74 -24.10
N ASP A 393 19.68 -4.60 -23.45
CA ASP A 393 18.31 -4.32 -22.98
C ASP A 393 17.98 -2.82 -23.03
N PRO A 394 17.50 -2.30 -24.17
CA PRO A 394 17.14 -0.90 -24.33
C PRO A 394 16.10 -0.44 -23.29
N TRP A 395 16.34 0.71 -22.65
CA TRP A 395 15.47 1.27 -21.62
C TRP A 395 13.98 1.33 -22.04
N GLN A 396 13.69 1.70 -23.30
CA GLN A 396 12.33 1.72 -23.83
C GLN A 396 11.65 0.35 -23.79
N GLU A 397 12.37 -0.72 -24.15
CA GLU A 397 11.79 -2.07 -24.13
C GLU A 397 11.51 -2.55 -22.73
N ARG A 398 12.35 -2.21 -21.74
CA ARG A 398 12.06 -2.49 -20.31
C ARG A 398 10.80 -1.77 -19.85
N MET A 399 10.65 -0.49 -20.19
CA MET A 399 9.45 0.28 -19.80
C MET A 399 8.20 -0.26 -20.47
N LEU A 400 8.27 -0.62 -21.75
CA LEU A 400 7.16 -1.25 -22.47
C LEU A 400 6.77 -2.60 -21.87
N ARG A 401 7.75 -3.45 -21.57
CA ARG A 401 7.46 -4.74 -20.90
C ARG A 401 6.76 -4.53 -19.57
N ARG A 402 7.23 -3.55 -18.75
CA ARG A 402 6.63 -3.22 -17.47
C ARG A 402 5.20 -2.67 -17.63
N LEU A 403 4.97 -1.76 -18.57
CA LEU A 403 3.65 -1.24 -18.92
C LEU A 403 2.69 -2.36 -19.36
N ARG A 404 3.12 -3.21 -20.28
CA ARG A 404 2.32 -4.33 -20.81
C ARG A 404 2.01 -5.36 -19.74
N LYS A 405 2.96 -5.61 -18.80
CA LYS A 405 2.72 -6.47 -17.64
C LYS A 405 1.58 -5.92 -16.77
N ILE A 406 1.59 -4.63 -16.43
CA ILE A 406 0.52 -3.98 -15.66
C ILE A 406 -0.81 -4.01 -16.44
N ALA A 407 -0.79 -3.67 -17.72
CA ALA A 407 -1.97 -3.73 -18.59
C ALA A 407 -2.60 -5.13 -18.65
N HIS A 408 -1.75 -6.16 -18.73
CA HIS A 408 -2.18 -7.56 -18.74
C HIS A 408 -2.80 -7.97 -17.40
N ILE A 409 -2.16 -7.59 -16.28
CA ILE A 409 -2.66 -7.86 -14.93
C ILE A 409 -4.06 -7.29 -14.72
N HIS A 410 -4.28 -6.04 -15.16
CA HIS A 410 -5.57 -5.37 -15.00
C HIS A 410 -6.56 -5.64 -16.16
N LYS A 411 -6.19 -6.46 -17.16
CA LYS A 411 -6.98 -6.75 -18.36
C LYS A 411 -7.48 -5.51 -19.10
N VAL A 412 -6.66 -4.46 -19.11
CA VAL A 412 -6.97 -3.17 -19.73
C VAL A 412 -6.10 -2.97 -20.96
N LYS A 413 -6.73 -2.50 -22.05
CA LYS A 413 -5.99 -2.09 -23.24
C LYS A 413 -5.43 -0.68 -23.02
N ILE A 414 -4.11 -0.52 -23.17
CA ILE A 414 -3.41 0.76 -23.08
C ILE A 414 -2.82 1.09 -24.46
N ASP A 415 -3.13 2.25 -24.98
CA ASP A 415 -2.53 2.74 -26.22
C ASP A 415 -1.12 3.27 -25.90
N GLU A 416 -0.10 2.74 -26.59
CA GLU A 416 1.32 3.00 -26.30
C GLU A 416 1.85 4.13 -27.19
N HIS A 417 2.33 5.21 -26.59
CA HIS A 417 2.99 6.32 -27.28
C HIS A 417 4.48 6.36 -26.91
N LEU A 418 5.34 6.03 -27.87
CA LEU A 418 6.79 6.15 -27.70
C LEU A 418 7.27 7.47 -28.28
N ARG A 419 8.00 8.25 -27.50
CA ARG A 419 8.55 9.55 -27.89
C ARG A 419 10.04 9.62 -27.51
N LYS A 420 10.76 10.53 -28.18
CA LYS A 420 12.17 10.82 -27.87
C LYS A 420 12.36 12.31 -27.75
N GLY A 421 13.02 12.76 -26.68
CA GLY A 421 13.30 14.16 -26.48
C GLY A 421 13.04 14.66 -25.06
N ASN A 422 12.67 15.93 -24.95
CA ASN A 422 12.34 16.53 -23.66
C ASN A 422 10.95 16.07 -23.19
N PRO A 423 10.83 15.43 -22.00
CA PRO A 423 9.56 14.87 -21.51
C PRO A 423 8.40 15.88 -21.50
N VAL A 424 8.64 17.10 -21.02
CA VAL A 424 7.61 18.16 -20.97
C VAL A 424 7.07 18.46 -22.36
N ARG A 425 7.97 18.65 -23.33
CA ARG A 425 7.60 19.00 -24.71
C ARG A 425 6.81 17.88 -25.37
N GLU A 426 7.29 16.65 -25.25
CA GLU A 426 6.71 15.48 -25.91
C GLU A 426 5.35 15.10 -25.32
N ILE A 427 5.18 15.22 -23.99
CA ILE A 427 3.90 14.99 -23.32
C ILE A 427 2.88 16.06 -23.71
N LEU A 428 3.27 17.34 -23.66
CA LEU A 428 2.38 18.44 -24.02
C LEU A 428 1.99 18.42 -25.50
N ALA A 429 2.85 17.94 -26.40
CA ALA A 429 2.57 17.84 -27.84
C ALA A 429 1.39 16.90 -28.15
N ILE A 430 1.04 15.95 -27.25
CA ILE A 430 -0.10 15.06 -27.45
C ILE A 430 -1.24 15.33 -26.46
N ALA A 431 -1.02 16.17 -25.45
CA ALA A 431 -1.97 16.45 -24.38
C ALA A 431 -3.36 16.91 -24.88
N ASP A 432 -3.42 17.65 -25.96
CA ASP A 432 -4.68 18.18 -26.57
C ASP A 432 -5.61 17.06 -27.09
N GLN A 433 -5.09 15.84 -27.24
CA GLN A 433 -5.90 14.68 -27.65
C GLN A 433 -6.59 14.00 -26.50
N PHE A 434 -6.31 14.42 -25.25
CA PHE A 434 -6.79 13.80 -24.03
C PHE A 434 -7.62 14.74 -23.17
N ASN A 435 -8.46 14.17 -22.33
CA ASN A 435 -9.37 14.90 -21.46
C ASN A 435 -8.86 14.94 -19.99
N LEU A 436 -8.02 13.99 -19.63
CA LEU A 436 -7.39 13.91 -18.31
C LEU A 436 -5.94 13.41 -18.48
N ILE A 437 -5.02 14.03 -17.75
CA ILE A 437 -3.67 13.51 -17.58
C ILE A 437 -3.51 13.07 -16.13
N VAL A 438 -3.00 11.85 -15.89
CA VAL A 438 -2.70 11.35 -14.54
C VAL A 438 -1.19 11.26 -14.39
N ILE A 439 -0.63 12.01 -13.45
CA ILE A 439 0.82 12.04 -13.19
C ILE A 439 1.13 11.54 -11.79
N GLY A 440 2.22 10.78 -11.66
CA GLY A 440 2.79 10.41 -10.37
C GLY A 440 3.85 11.41 -9.92
N SER A 441 3.91 11.72 -8.63
CA SER A 441 4.93 12.59 -8.05
C SER A 441 5.55 11.97 -6.81
N GLU A 442 6.89 11.99 -6.73
CA GLU A 442 7.68 11.56 -5.58
C GLU A 442 8.12 12.77 -4.74
N SER A 443 8.35 12.52 -3.44
CA SER A 443 8.80 13.57 -2.51
C SER A 443 10.15 14.18 -2.93
N ARG A 444 10.31 15.45 -2.66
CA ARG A 444 11.38 16.36 -3.14
C ARG A 444 12.83 16.01 -2.77
N GLU A 445 13.10 15.06 -1.90
CA GLU A 445 14.46 14.88 -1.38
C GLU A 445 15.52 14.45 -2.41
N LYS A 446 15.12 14.08 -3.63
CA LYS A 446 16.04 13.58 -4.67
C LYS A 446 16.33 14.50 -5.85
N GLU A 447 15.64 15.65 -5.99
CA GLU A 447 15.78 16.51 -7.19
C GLU A 447 16.08 17.98 -6.86
N LEU A 448 17.29 18.26 -6.35
CA LEU A 448 17.69 19.63 -6.02
C LEU A 448 17.90 20.57 -7.23
N PHE A 449 17.94 20.06 -8.47
CA PHE A 449 18.34 20.86 -9.67
C PHE A 449 17.53 20.60 -10.95
N SER A 450 16.53 19.72 -10.97
CA SER A 450 15.69 19.52 -12.17
C SER A 450 14.42 20.38 -12.10
N PRO A 451 14.03 21.09 -13.17
CA PRO A 451 12.70 21.70 -13.22
C PRO A 451 11.67 20.57 -13.10
N ASN A 452 10.73 20.70 -12.16
CA ASN A 452 9.73 19.68 -11.89
C ASN A 452 8.84 19.51 -13.14
N VAL A 453 9.07 18.44 -13.89
CA VAL A 453 8.33 18.09 -15.13
C VAL A 453 6.82 18.09 -14.85
N GLY A 454 6.40 17.52 -13.73
CA GLY A 454 5.00 17.47 -13.31
C GLY A 454 4.37 18.87 -13.18
N ASP A 455 5.04 19.82 -12.53
CA ASP A 455 4.52 21.19 -12.34
C ASP A 455 4.32 21.94 -13.68
N ILE A 456 5.25 21.73 -14.62
CA ILE A 456 5.12 22.35 -15.95
C ILE A 456 3.95 21.72 -16.72
N ILE A 457 3.76 20.39 -16.64
CA ILE A 457 2.62 19.71 -17.26
C ILE A 457 1.32 20.24 -16.65
N VAL A 458 1.21 20.28 -15.31
CA VAL A 458 0.03 20.79 -14.61
C VAL A 458 -0.33 22.20 -15.07
N ARG A 459 0.65 23.08 -15.22
CA ARG A 459 0.39 24.46 -15.65
C ARG A 459 0.02 24.59 -17.13
N LYS A 460 0.70 23.83 -18.02
CA LYS A 460 0.62 24.05 -19.48
C LYS A 460 -0.34 23.12 -20.21
N ALA A 461 -0.75 22.02 -19.61
CA ALA A 461 -1.73 21.13 -20.24
C ALA A 461 -3.06 21.87 -20.46
N SER A 462 -3.71 21.59 -21.58
CA SER A 462 -5.02 22.14 -21.96
C SER A 462 -6.19 21.44 -21.23
N CYS A 463 -5.97 20.24 -20.71
CA CYS A 463 -6.95 19.43 -19.98
C CYS A 463 -6.61 19.35 -18.49
N SER A 464 -7.55 18.81 -17.71
CA SER A 464 -7.39 18.59 -16.27
C SER A 464 -6.27 17.60 -15.97
N VAL A 465 -5.60 17.80 -14.84
CA VAL A 465 -4.46 16.98 -14.43
C VAL A 465 -4.67 16.45 -13.01
N LEU A 466 -4.63 15.12 -12.86
CA LEU A 466 -4.66 14.45 -11.56
C LEU A 466 -3.24 14.12 -11.11
N ILE A 467 -2.85 14.62 -9.95
CA ILE A 467 -1.55 14.38 -9.33
C ILE A 467 -1.72 13.29 -8.27
N VAL A 468 -0.98 12.20 -8.40
CA VAL A 468 -0.97 11.08 -7.48
C VAL A 468 0.35 11.06 -6.72
N THR A 469 0.28 11.17 -5.40
CA THR A 469 1.44 11.12 -4.51
C THR A 469 1.48 9.80 -3.73
N LYS A 470 2.55 9.55 -2.99
CA LYS A 470 2.61 8.44 -2.05
C LYS A 470 1.73 8.78 -0.85
N LYS A 471 0.88 7.84 -0.45
CA LYS A 471 0.19 7.91 0.84
C LYS A 471 1.21 7.45 1.90
N ASP A 472 1.61 8.35 2.80
CA ASP A 472 2.42 8.00 3.97
C ASP A 472 1.61 7.23 5.03
#